data_b9c9547c4e3501884b0e5fdcd98d7cd2
#
_entry.id   b9c9547c4e3501884b0e5fdcd98d7cd2
#
_cell.length_a   1.000
_cell.length_b   1.000
_cell.length_c   1.000
_cell.angle_alpha   90.00
_cell.angle_beta   90.00
_cell.angle_gamma   90.00
#
_symmetry.space_group_name_H-M   'P 1'
#
loop_
_entity.id
_entity.type
_entity.pdbx_description
1 polymer ?
#
loop_
_entity_poly.entity_id
_entity_poly.type
_entity_poly.pdbx_seq_one_letter_code
_entity_poly.pdbx_strand_id
1 'polypeptide(L)'
;LFFHDYKLNKNITFGLMTKAVYNLPDTRKRAVPRDEDDSLPSLLAEDGQVRDVTRRQSIDFESEISSTYTFDSGEWEIWGAYQYNESAKDHFEDSSENDPSLYYQGLSEGTDFKELSAEVGLTYSTIPAFVAKKFFAPMQIDALYNTRINGTNTSKASYVRVDAKVYF
;
A
#
# COMPACT_ATOMS: atom_id res chain seq x y z
N LEU A 1 12.16 7.06 -1.17
CA LEU A 1 11.36 7.04 -2.39
C LEU A 1 12.29 7.29 -3.58
N PHE A 2 12.28 6.38 -4.53
CA PHE A 2 12.90 6.52 -5.84
C PHE A 2 11.80 6.50 -6.90
N PHE A 3 11.90 7.38 -7.88
CA PHE A 3 10.94 7.49 -8.97
C PHE A 3 11.71 7.77 -10.27
N HIS A 4 11.36 7.07 -11.34
CA HIS A 4 11.99 7.23 -12.64
C HIS A 4 10.98 6.98 -13.76
N ASP A 5 10.88 7.94 -14.67
CA ASP A 5 10.10 7.83 -15.90
C ASP A 5 11.03 7.72 -17.11
N TYR A 6 10.72 6.79 -17.98
CA TYR A 6 11.40 6.60 -19.25
C TYR A 6 10.42 6.78 -20.41
N LYS A 7 10.62 7.83 -21.19
CA LYS A 7 9.81 8.11 -22.36
C LYS A 7 10.41 7.42 -23.59
N LEU A 8 9.75 6.34 -24.06
CA LEU A 8 10.18 5.60 -25.22
C LEU A 8 9.97 6.39 -26.54
N ASN A 9 8.83 7.08 -26.65
CA ASN A 9 8.48 7.96 -27.76
C ASN A 9 7.44 9.00 -27.29
N LYS A 10 6.86 9.75 -28.22
CA LYS A 10 5.87 10.79 -27.88
C LYS A 10 4.60 10.26 -27.19
N ASN A 11 4.28 8.99 -27.38
CA ASN A 11 3.05 8.35 -26.95
C ASN A 11 3.24 7.37 -25.79
N ILE A 12 4.43 6.80 -25.61
CA ILE A 12 4.66 5.72 -24.64
C ILE A 12 5.64 6.17 -23.57
N THR A 13 5.22 6.05 -22.33
CA THR A 13 6.04 6.29 -21.13
C THR A 13 6.01 5.05 -20.25
N PHE A 14 7.14 4.68 -19.68
CA PHE A 14 7.29 3.68 -18.63
C PHE A 14 7.65 4.36 -17.33
N GLY A 15 7.03 3.94 -16.24
CA GLY A 15 7.31 4.40 -14.89
C GLY A 15 7.88 3.28 -14.02
N LEU A 16 8.79 3.62 -13.15
CA LEU A 16 9.28 2.79 -12.07
C LEU A 16 9.25 3.61 -10.79
N MET A 17 8.60 3.08 -9.78
CA MET A 17 8.60 3.65 -8.42
C MET A 17 9.08 2.58 -7.45
N THR A 18 9.92 2.98 -6.50
CA THR A 18 10.23 2.17 -5.33
C THR A 18 10.23 3.04 -4.08
N LYS A 19 9.72 2.50 -2.99
CA LYS A 19 9.61 3.18 -1.71
C LYS A 19 9.90 2.18 -0.60
N ALA A 20 10.73 2.62 0.35
CA ALA A 20 10.93 1.91 1.61
C ALA A 20 10.57 2.88 2.75
N VAL A 21 9.79 2.39 3.71
CA VAL A 21 9.39 3.14 4.90
C VAL A 21 9.93 2.40 6.11
N TYR A 22 10.77 3.07 6.87
CA TYR A 22 11.22 2.60 8.17
C TYR A 22 10.37 3.25 9.27
N ASN A 23 9.72 2.41 10.06
CA ASN A 23 8.91 2.87 11.17
C ASN A 23 9.73 2.82 12.46
N LEU A 24 9.67 3.90 13.24
CA LEU A 24 10.35 3.95 14.54
C LEU A 24 9.66 3.00 15.52
N PRO A 25 10.45 2.34 16.42
CA PRO A 25 9.87 1.51 17.47
C PRO A 25 8.89 2.32 18.33
N ASP A 26 7.79 1.69 18.72
CA ASP A 26 6.83 2.26 19.66
C ASP A 26 6.60 1.32 20.85
N THR A 27 6.41 1.90 22.04
CA THR A 27 6.15 1.16 23.27
C THR A 27 4.73 1.42 23.74
N ARG A 28 3.95 0.36 23.94
CA ARG A 28 2.57 0.44 24.43
C ARG A 28 2.26 -0.74 25.35
N LYS A 29 1.27 -0.50 26.21
CA LYS A 29 0.69 -1.60 27.01
C LYS A 29 -0.07 -2.55 26.10
N ARG A 30 0.31 -3.83 26.16
CA ARG A 30 -0.31 -4.91 25.40
C ARG A 30 -0.51 -6.12 26.30
N ALA A 31 -1.59 -6.85 26.05
CA ALA A 31 -1.76 -8.19 26.57
C ALA A 31 -0.86 -9.14 25.76
N VAL A 32 -0.01 -9.90 26.44
CA VAL A 32 0.89 -10.87 25.82
C VAL A 32 0.34 -12.25 26.13
N PRO A 33 0.12 -13.13 25.13
CA PRO A 33 -0.29 -14.51 25.35
C PRO A 33 0.72 -15.30 26.19
N ARG A 34 0.27 -16.34 26.89
CA ARG A 34 1.17 -17.26 27.61
C ARG A 34 1.74 -18.34 26.71
N ASP A 35 0.96 -18.79 25.74
CA ASP A 35 1.34 -19.82 24.78
C ASP A 35 0.61 -19.62 23.44
N GLU A 36 0.85 -20.50 22.48
CA GLU A 36 0.27 -20.45 21.13
C GLU A 36 -1.27 -20.62 21.12
N ASP A 37 -1.82 -21.30 22.14
CA ASP A 37 -3.26 -21.57 22.24
C ASP A 37 -4.01 -20.45 22.99
N ASP A 38 -3.28 -19.53 23.64
CA ASP A 38 -3.85 -18.40 24.39
C ASP A 38 -4.29 -17.26 23.46
N SER A 39 -5.49 -17.38 22.94
CA SER A 39 -6.12 -16.39 22.05
C SER A 39 -6.97 -15.35 22.79
N LEU A 40 -6.68 -15.08 24.06
CA LEU A 40 -7.50 -14.20 24.89
C LEU A 40 -7.58 -12.77 24.32
N PRO A 41 -8.79 -12.22 24.16
CA PRO A 41 -8.94 -10.79 23.90
C PRO A 41 -8.27 -9.97 25.01
N SER A 42 -7.69 -8.85 24.69
CA SER A 42 -7.02 -7.95 25.65
C SER A 42 -7.86 -7.56 26.87
N LEU A 43 -9.19 -7.64 26.76
CA LEU A 43 -10.15 -7.39 27.83
C LEU A 43 -10.20 -8.47 28.91
N LEU A 44 -9.71 -9.68 28.61
CA LEU A 44 -9.70 -10.82 29.49
C LEU A 44 -8.31 -11.18 29.97
N ALA A 45 -7.29 -10.40 29.61
CA ALA A 45 -5.92 -10.64 30.00
C ALA A 45 -5.78 -10.48 31.54
N GLU A 46 -5.10 -11.44 32.16
CA GLU A 46 -4.77 -11.36 33.58
C GLU A 46 -3.74 -10.24 33.84
N ASP A 47 -3.70 -9.68 35.05
CA ASP A 47 -2.80 -8.57 35.39
C ASP A 47 -1.34 -8.82 35.04
N GLY A 48 -0.88 -10.10 35.13
CA GLY A 48 0.49 -10.48 34.75
C GLY A 48 0.77 -10.50 33.26
N GLN A 49 -0.23 -10.49 32.40
CA GLN A 49 -0.08 -10.55 30.94
C GLN A 49 -0.01 -9.16 30.29
N VAL A 50 -0.41 -8.10 31.00
CA VAL A 50 -0.37 -6.73 30.47
C VAL A 50 1.03 -6.14 30.73
N ARG A 51 1.78 -5.91 29.66
CA ARG A 51 3.16 -5.42 29.72
C ARG A 51 3.33 -4.17 28.85
N ASP A 52 4.34 -3.39 29.15
CA ASP A 52 4.84 -2.34 28.27
C ASP A 52 5.73 -3.01 27.21
N VAL A 53 5.15 -3.22 26.03
CA VAL A 53 5.78 -3.96 24.93
C VAL A 53 6.26 -2.98 23.88
N THR A 54 7.53 -3.10 23.51
CA THR A 54 8.12 -2.37 22.39
C THR A 54 7.89 -3.15 21.12
N ARG A 55 7.18 -2.53 20.16
CA ARG A 55 7.03 -3.02 18.80
C ARG A 55 8.13 -2.42 17.94
N ARG A 56 8.91 -3.27 17.31
CA ARG A 56 9.81 -2.92 16.22
C ARG A 56 9.15 -3.32 14.92
N GLN A 57 8.51 -2.36 14.29
CA GLN A 57 7.87 -2.57 13.00
C GLN A 57 8.94 -2.81 11.94
N SER A 58 8.68 -3.73 11.02
CA SER A 58 9.58 -4.00 9.91
C SER A 58 9.59 -2.86 8.89
N ILE A 59 10.47 -2.97 7.91
CA ILE A 59 10.49 -2.05 6.78
C ILE A 59 9.33 -2.43 5.84
N ASP A 60 8.50 -1.44 5.50
CA ASP A 60 7.51 -1.57 4.45
C ASP A 60 8.17 -1.24 3.10
N PHE A 61 8.04 -2.14 2.16
CA PHE A 61 8.56 -1.99 0.80
C PHE A 61 7.42 -1.93 -0.20
N GLU A 62 7.46 -0.96 -1.09
CA GLU A 62 6.51 -0.74 -2.17
C GLU A 62 7.27 -0.56 -3.49
N SER A 63 6.86 -1.27 -4.53
CA SER A 63 7.42 -1.12 -5.87
C SER A 63 6.31 -1.16 -6.91
N GLU A 64 6.41 -0.29 -7.90
CA GLU A 64 5.49 -0.21 -9.02
C GLU A 64 6.24 -0.12 -10.34
N ILE A 65 5.77 -0.88 -11.32
CA ILE A 65 6.15 -0.74 -12.72
C ILE A 65 4.89 -0.37 -13.49
N SER A 66 4.94 0.73 -14.21
CA SER A 66 3.80 1.22 -14.97
C SER A 66 4.14 1.50 -16.42
N SER A 67 3.12 1.53 -17.27
CA SER A 67 3.22 1.98 -18.65
C SER A 67 1.99 2.79 -19.01
N THR A 68 2.20 3.87 -19.76
CA THR A 68 1.14 4.75 -20.24
C THR A 68 1.27 4.92 -21.74
N TYR A 69 0.15 4.82 -22.45
CA TYR A 69 0.01 5.16 -23.84
C TYR A 69 -0.92 6.38 -23.97
N THR A 70 -0.36 7.49 -24.44
CA THR A 70 -1.11 8.73 -24.73
C THR A 70 -1.44 8.78 -26.21
N PHE A 71 -2.71 8.92 -26.57
CA PHE A 71 -3.14 9.07 -27.96
C PHE A 71 -2.68 10.42 -28.55
N ASP A 72 -2.58 10.50 -29.86
CA ASP A 72 -2.03 11.68 -30.56
C ASP A 72 -2.81 12.98 -30.27
N SER A 73 -4.10 12.90 -29.96
CA SER A 73 -4.89 14.06 -29.52
C SER A 73 -4.46 14.61 -28.15
N GLY A 74 -3.77 13.78 -27.33
CA GLY A 74 -3.46 14.09 -25.95
C GLY A 74 -4.67 14.08 -25.00
N GLU A 75 -5.86 13.78 -25.51
CA GLU A 75 -7.10 13.77 -24.71
C GLU A 75 -7.35 12.40 -24.04
N TRP A 76 -6.80 11.33 -24.60
CA TRP A 76 -6.99 9.98 -24.12
C TRP A 76 -5.66 9.34 -23.74
N GLU A 77 -5.67 8.62 -22.61
CA GLU A 77 -4.57 7.80 -22.15
C GLU A 77 -5.09 6.45 -21.69
N ILE A 78 -4.36 5.38 -22.03
CA ILE A 78 -4.53 4.06 -21.46
C ILE A 78 -3.26 3.77 -20.67
N TRP A 79 -3.41 3.30 -19.44
CA TRP A 79 -2.27 2.96 -18.61
C TRP A 79 -2.49 1.65 -17.87
N GLY A 80 -1.40 1.03 -17.47
CA GLY A 80 -1.39 -0.16 -16.65
C GLY A 80 -0.21 -0.16 -15.70
N ALA A 81 -0.39 -0.76 -14.54
CA ALA A 81 0.63 -0.88 -13.52
C ALA A 81 0.61 -2.25 -12.84
N TYR A 82 1.77 -2.71 -12.42
CA TYR A 82 1.96 -3.80 -11.47
C TYR A 82 2.56 -3.23 -10.21
N GLN A 83 1.92 -3.52 -9.08
CA GLN A 83 2.33 -3.03 -7.77
C GLN A 83 2.68 -4.22 -6.88
N TYR A 84 3.82 -4.13 -6.22
CA TYR A 84 4.26 -5.08 -5.21
C TYR A 84 4.44 -4.35 -3.88
N ASN A 85 3.76 -4.84 -2.85
CA ASN A 85 3.84 -4.34 -1.50
C ASN A 85 4.24 -5.48 -0.56
N GLU A 86 5.20 -5.23 0.31
CA GLU A 86 5.67 -6.18 1.31
C GLU A 86 5.96 -5.48 2.62
N SER A 87 5.52 -6.09 3.71
CA SER A 87 5.97 -5.81 5.07
C SER A 87 6.37 -7.12 5.72
N ALA A 88 7.57 -7.21 6.27
CA ALA A 88 7.99 -8.38 7.02
C ALA A 88 7.34 -8.38 8.41
N LYS A 89 7.47 -9.49 9.14
CA LYS A 89 6.93 -9.62 10.51
C LYS A 89 7.47 -8.53 11.43
N ASP A 90 6.58 -7.97 12.24
CA ASP A 90 6.98 -7.15 13.37
C ASP A 90 7.65 -7.98 14.45
N HIS A 91 8.55 -7.36 15.18
CA HIS A 91 9.16 -7.93 16.36
C HIS A 91 8.64 -7.25 17.63
N PHE A 92 8.28 -8.05 18.62
CA PHE A 92 7.78 -7.56 19.89
C PHE A 92 8.65 -8.04 21.03
N GLU A 93 9.00 -7.15 21.94
CA GLU A 93 9.82 -7.44 23.13
C GLU A 93 9.29 -6.64 24.32
N ASP A 94 9.51 -7.13 25.54
CA ASP A 94 9.25 -6.33 26.75
C ASP A 94 10.15 -5.10 26.74
N SER A 95 9.65 -3.97 27.20
CA SER A 95 10.42 -2.72 27.27
C SER A 95 11.51 -2.72 28.34
N SER A 96 11.40 -3.61 29.32
CA SER A 96 12.33 -3.73 30.45
C SER A 96 13.11 -5.06 30.43
N GLU A 97 12.42 -6.16 30.58
CA GLU A 97 12.98 -7.50 30.58
C GLU A 97 11.94 -8.49 30.09
N ASN A 98 12.30 -9.35 29.12
CA ASN A 98 11.40 -10.37 28.60
C ASN A 98 11.05 -11.38 29.68
N ASP A 99 9.77 -11.54 29.96
CA ASP A 99 9.26 -12.59 30.84
C ASP A 99 9.18 -13.90 30.04
N PRO A 100 9.99 -14.94 30.39
CA PRO A 100 10.02 -16.20 29.63
C PRO A 100 8.71 -17.00 29.71
N SER A 101 7.80 -16.63 30.63
CA SER A 101 6.47 -17.24 30.74
C SER A 101 5.45 -16.66 29.76
N LEU A 102 5.82 -15.67 28.96
CA LEU A 102 4.95 -14.98 28.00
C LEU A 102 5.41 -15.21 26.56
N TYR A 103 4.44 -15.39 25.66
CA TYR A 103 4.66 -15.71 24.25
C TYR A 103 4.62 -14.47 23.38
N TYR A 104 5.72 -13.70 23.35
CA TYR A 104 5.81 -12.46 22.56
C TYR A 104 5.70 -12.70 21.05
N GLN A 105 6.07 -13.89 20.56
CA GLN A 105 5.95 -14.24 19.14
C GLN A 105 4.50 -14.24 18.66
N GLY A 106 3.54 -14.56 19.54
CA GLY A 106 2.12 -14.50 19.22
C GLY A 106 1.65 -13.11 18.78
N LEU A 107 2.27 -12.05 19.31
CA LEU A 107 1.98 -10.67 18.87
C LEU A 107 2.47 -10.37 17.45
N SER A 108 3.42 -11.15 16.93
CA SER A 108 3.97 -10.98 15.57
C SER A 108 3.16 -11.73 14.52
N GLU A 109 2.26 -12.63 14.92
CA GLU A 109 1.50 -13.44 13.98
C GLU A 109 0.55 -12.57 13.14
N GLY A 110 0.57 -12.81 11.83
CA GLY A 110 -0.26 -12.07 10.89
C GLY A 110 0.12 -10.59 10.69
N THR A 111 1.26 -10.13 11.24
CA THR A 111 1.74 -8.75 11.03
C THR A 111 2.51 -8.57 9.73
N ASP A 112 3.01 -9.66 9.14
CA ASP A 112 3.59 -9.65 7.80
C ASP A 112 2.51 -9.62 6.73
N PHE A 113 2.78 -8.95 5.63
CA PHE A 113 1.94 -9.06 4.45
C PHE A 113 2.76 -9.00 3.17
N LYS A 114 2.22 -9.61 2.11
CA LYS A 114 2.71 -9.48 0.73
C LYS A 114 1.51 -9.33 -0.18
N GLU A 115 1.63 -8.44 -1.13
CA GLU A 115 0.61 -8.24 -2.13
C GLU A 115 1.21 -7.93 -3.49
N LEU A 116 0.73 -8.63 -4.50
CA LEU A 116 0.94 -8.31 -5.91
C LEU A 116 -0.40 -7.97 -6.51
N SER A 117 -0.54 -6.77 -7.03
CA SER A 117 -1.75 -6.30 -7.70
C SER A 117 -1.45 -5.79 -9.10
N ALA A 118 -2.48 -5.76 -9.93
CA ALA A 118 -2.45 -5.14 -11.25
C ALA A 118 -3.55 -4.10 -11.36
N GLU A 119 -3.21 -2.99 -12.00
CA GLU A 119 -4.16 -1.95 -12.36
C GLU A 119 -4.17 -1.74 -13.86
N VAL A 120 -5.33 -1.42 -14.40
CA VAL A 120 -5.50 -0.89 -15.75
C VAL A 120 -6.47 0.28 -15.70
N GLY A 121 -6.17 1.33 -16.40
CA GLY A 121 -6.99 2.53 -16.39
C GLY A 121 -7.07 3.22 -17.73
N LEU A 122 -8.13 4.03 -17.84
CA LEU A 122 -8.40 4.92 -18.97
C LEU A 122 -8.61 6.32 -18.41
N THR A 123 -7.89 7.28 -18.97
CA THR A 123 -8.01 8.70 -18.65
C THR A 123 -8.54 9.46 -19.87
N TYR A 124 -9.55 10.28 -19.64
CA TYR A 124 -10.01 11.30 -20.61
C TYR A 124 -9.75 12.69 -20.04
N SER A 125 -9.09 13.54 -20.84
CA SER A 125 -8.73 14.91 -20.43
C SER A 125 -9.16 15.92 -21.49
N THR A 126 -9.89 16.94 -21.07
CA THR A 126 -10.21 18.09 -21.93
C THR A 126 -9.14 19.19 -21.85
N ILE A 127 -8.08 19.01 -21.08
CA ILE A 127 -7.00 20.01 -20.90
C ILE A 127 -6.37 20.41 -22.24
N PRO A 128 -6.01 19.50 -23.18
CA PRO A 128 -5.49 19.90 -24.49
C PRO A 128 -6.47 20.72 -25.29
N ALA A 129 -7.75 20.34 -25.31
CA ALA A 129 -8.80 21.07 -25.99
C ALA A 129 -9.08 22.43 -25.33
N PHE A 130 -9.01 22.54 -24.01
CA PHE A 130 -9.13 23.81 -23.29
C PHE A 130 -7.98 24.76 -23.61
N VAL A 131 -6.74 24.29 -23.60
CA VAL A 131 -5.56 25.10 -23.98
C VAL A 131 -5.69 25.58 -25.43
N ALA A 132 -6.21 24.74 -26.32
CA ALA A 132 -6.51 25.11 -27.71
C ALA A 132 -7.77 25.98 -27.88
N LYS A 133 -8.43 26.40 -26.77
CA LYS A 133 -9.67 27.19 -26.75
C LYS A 133 -10.86 26.53 -27.46
N LYS A 134 -10.86 25.19 -27.51
CA LYS A 134 -11.92 24.38 -28.13
C LYS A 134 -12.90 23.80 -27.10
N PHE A 135 -12.61 23.93 -25.81
CA PHE A 135 -13.45 23.46 -24.72
C PHE A 135 -13.57 24.53 -23.63
N PHE A 136 -14.66 24.52 -22.87
CA PHE A 136 -15.00 25.59 -21.92
C PHE A 136 -14.35 25.44 -20.54
N ALA A 137 -13.94 24.20 -20.15
CA ALA A 137 -13.36 23.93 -18.84
C ALA A 137 -12.28 22.83 -18.92
N PRO A 138 -11.18 22.96 -18.18
CA PRO A 138 -10.19 21.89 -18.05
C PRO A 138 -10.71 20.83 -17.09
N MET A 139 -10.98 19.64 -17.61
CA MET A 139 -11.52 18.49 -16.87
C MET A 139 -10.70 17.24 -17.14
N GLN A 140 -10.72 16.32 -16.19
CA GLN A 140 -10.15 14.99 -16.33
C GLN A 140 -11.10 13.97 -15.71
N ILE A 141 -11.30 12.85 -16.38
CA ILE A 141 -12.05 11.69 -15.90
C ILE A 141 -11.13 10.49 -15.98
N ASP A 142 -10.93 9.83 -14.85
CA ASP A 142 -10.14 8.64 -14.73
C ASP A 142 -11.06 7.45 -14.37
N ALA A 143 -10.97 6.36 -15.10
CA ALA A 143 -11.62 5.10 -14.77
C ALA A 143 -10.55 4.03 -14.65
N LEU A 144 -10.52 3.30 -13.54
CA LEU A 144 -9.55 2.24 -13.32
C LEU A 144 -10.21 0.97 -12.78
N TYR A 145 -9.60 -0.14 -13.10
CA TYR A 145 -9.84 -1.44 -12.49
C TYR A 145 -8.56 -1.93 -11.83
N ASN A 146 -8.67 -2.28 -10.54
CA ASN A 146 -7.59 -2.89 -9.78
C ASN A 146 -7.98 -4.32 -9.42
N THR A 147 -7.02 -5.23 -9.50
CA THR A 147 -7.20 -6.61 -9.05
C THR A 147 -5.93 -7.13 -8.39
N ARG A 148 -6.13 -7.81 -7.27
CA ARG A 148 -5.05 -8.54 -6.61
C ARG A 148 -4.78 -9.85 -7.34
N ILE A 149 -3.52 -10.06 -7.73
CA ILE A 149 -3.03 -11.27 -8.40
C ILE A 149 -2.68 -12.34 -7.37
N ASN A 150 -1.89 -11.94 -6.36
CA ASN A 150 -1.40 -12.83 -5.32
C ASN A 150 -1.15 -12.06 -4.01
N GLY A 151 -1.06 -12.78 -2.89
CA GLY A 151 -0.68 -12.17 -1.61
C GLY A 151 -0.91 -13.08 -0.42
N THR A 152 -0.30 -12.70 0.70
CA THR A 152 -0.37 -13.35 2.01
C THR A 152 -0.83 -12.31 3.02
N ASN A 153 -1.73 -12.69 3.94
CA ASN A 153 -2.29 -11.84 4.99
C ASN A 153 -2.93 -10.54 4.46
N THR A 154 -3.49 -10.58 3.26
CA THR A 154 -4.25 -9.47 2.67
C THR A 154 -5.60 -9.94 2.17
N SER A 155 -6.61 -9.06 2.15
CA SER A 155 -7.94 -9.40 1.65
C SER A 155 -7.94 -9.50 0.12
N LYS A 156 -8.63 -10.51 -0.44
CA LYS A 156 -8.91 -10.53 -1.89
C LYS A 156 -9.90 -9.42 -2.20
N ALA A 157 -9.44 -8.39 -2.90
CA ALA A 157 -10.31 -7.32 -3.37
C ALA A 157 -10.01 -7.03 -4.84
N SER A 158 -11.07 -6.84 -5.60
CA SER A 158 -11.00 -6.19 -6.92
C SER A 158 -12.03 -5.07 -6.89
N TYR A 159 -11.68 -3.93 -7.45
CA TYR A 159 -12.57 -2.78 -7.48
C TYR A 159 -12.45 -1.98 -8.76
N VAL A 160 -13.50 -1.27 -9.08
CA VAL A 160 -13.52 -0.23 -10.10
C VAL A 160 -13.60 1.12 -9.39
N ARG A 161 -12.81 2.09 -9.81
CA ARG A 161 -12.87 3.48 -9.34
C ARG A 161 -13.03 4.41 -10.52
N VAL A 162 -13.89 5.40 -10.37
CA VAL A 162 -14.05 6.49 -11.34
C VAL A 162 -13.88 7.80 -10.58
N ASP A 163 -12.96 8.62 -11.04
CA ASP A 163 -12.66 9.94 -10.49
C ASP A 163 -12.93 10.99 -11.56
N ALA A 164 -13.49 12.12 -11.15
CA ALA A 164 -13.65 13.30 -12.01
C ALA A 164 -13.03 14.53 -11.34
N LYS A 165 -12.20 15.26 -12.08
CA LYS A 165 -11.51 16.46 -11.60
C LYS A 165 -11.82 17.62 -12.53
N VAL A 166 -12.10 18.77 -11.95
CA VAL A 166 -12.26 20.04 -12.67
C VAL A 166 -11.22 21.01 -12.14
N TYR A 167 -10.51 21.67 -13.02
CA TYR A 167 -9.45 22.61 -12.67
C TYR A 167 -9.98 24.04 -12.86
N PHE A 168 -9.77 24.92 -11.87
CA PHE A 168 -10.22 26.30 -11.86
C PHE A 168 -9.05 27.27 -11.85
#